data_89fad0dc1e72a3f9fc3704aee992a455
#
_entry.id   89fad0dc1e72a3f9fc3704aee992a455
#
_cell.length_a   1.000
_cell.length_b   1.000
_cell.length_c   1.000
_cell.angle_alpha   90.00
_cell.angle_beta   90.00
_cell.angle_gamma   90.00
#
_symmetry.space_group_name_H-M   'P 1'
#
loop_
_entity.id
_entity.type
_entity.pdbx_description
1 polymer ?
#
loop_
_entity_poly.entity_id
_entity_poly.type
_entity_poly.pdbx_seq_one_letter_code
_entity_poly.pdbx_strand_id
1 'polypeptide(L)'
;MKQTLPSAAGPIGIFDSGYGGLTILSKIREALPQYDYIYLGDNARAPYGTRSFEIVYEFTLQAVTKLFEMGCHLVILACNTASAKALRNIQMNDLPRLDPMRRVLGVIRPTVECIGNITQSRHVGVLATAGTIKSESYPLEVHKLFPDIKVSGEACPLWVSLVENNEAQGEGTDYFIRKNLGNLLAKDPQIDTVILGCTHFPLLLPKIQQYMPDGITTVTQGELVADSLKDYLHRHPEMDRKCTKGGRCVYRTTESEEKFTESASTFLNESIRVERIEL
;
A
#
# COMPACT_ATOMS: atom_id res chain seq x y z
N MET A 1 -35.31 -6.98 19.44
CA MET A 1 -34.28 -6.11 18.79
C MET A 1 -33.23 -5.80 19.84
N LYS A 2 -32.01 -6.39 19.74
CA LYS A 2 -30.90 -5.98 20.58
C LYS A 2 -30.44 -4.61 20.05
N GLN A 3 -30.66 -3.55 20.81
CA GLN A 3 -30.00 -2.29 20.59
C GLN A 3 -28.50 -2.55 20.79
N THR A 4 -27.76 -2.71 19.68
CA THR A 4 -26.29 -2.65 19.69
C THR A 4 -25.94 -1.21 20.08
N LEU A 5 -25.39 -1.03 21.27
CA LEU A 5 -24.74 0.23 21.64
C LEU A 5 -23.81 0.64 20.51
N PRO A 6 -23.75 1.93 20.12
CA PRO A 6 -22.81 2.36 19.11
C PRO A 6 -21.40 1.94 19.56
N SER A 7 -20.73 1.14 18.74
CA SER A 7 -19.34 0.74 18.99
C SER A 7 -18.50 2.00 19.23
N ALA A 8 -17.73 2.01 20.30
CA ALA A 8 -16.84 3.13 20.62
C ALA A 8 -15.92 3.45 19.42
N ALA A 9 -15.60 4.72 19.24
CA ALA A 9 -14.64 5.12 18.20
C ALA A 9 -13.28 4.44 18.45
N GLY A 10 -12.55 4.15 17.38
CA GLY A 10 -11.25 3.47 17.42
C GLY A 10 -10.25 4.07 16.45
N PRO A 11 -8.98 3.64 16.47
CA PRO A 11 -7.95 4.13 15.58
C PRO A 11 -8.19 3.69 14.12
N ILE A 12 -7.53 4.38 13.18
CA ILE A 12 -7.46 3.94 11.80
C ILE A 12 -6.40 2.83 11.70
N GLY A 13 -6.78 1.66 11.18
CA GLY A 13 -5.87 0.55 10.96
C GLY A 13 -5.11 0.72 9.64
N ILE A 14 -3.80 0.53 9.66
CA ILE A 14 -2.94 0.51 8.47
C ILE A 14 -2.28 -0.85 8.41
N PHE A 15 -2.57 -1.63 7.38
CA PHE A 15 -2.01 -2.97 7.19
C PHE A 15 -1.00 -2.99 6.05
N ASP A 16 0.13 -3.61 6.29
CA ASP A 16 1.09 -4.00 5.25
C ASP A 16 1.62 -5.42 5.47
N SER A 17 2.10 -6.04 4.42
CA SER A 17 2.74 -7.36 4.51
C SER A 17 4.11 -7.33 5.20
N GLY A 18 4.69 -6.15 5.42
CA GLY A 18 6.03 -6.00 5.96
C GLY A 18 6.31 -4.60 6.50
N TYR A 19 7.39 -4.01 6.03
CA TYR A 19 7.86 -2.67 6.46
C TYR A 19 7.44 -1.55 5.50
N GLY A 20 7.26 -1.88 4.22
CA GLY A 20 7.07 -0.89 3.16
C GLY A 20 5.89 0.04 3.39
N GLY A 21 4.80 -0.45 3.99
CA GLY A 21 3.63 0.35 4.32
C GLY A 21 3.88 1.53 5.27
N LEU A 22 5.04 1.55 5.96
CA LEU A 22 5.48 2.69 6.76
C LEU A 22 5.66 3.95 5.90
N THR A 23 6.03 3.81 4.62
CA THR A 23 6.11 4.94 3.67
C THR A 23 4.74 5.59 3.43
N ILE A 24 3.69 4.77 3.37
CA ILE A 24 2.30 5.23 3.23
C ILE A 24 1.81 5.84 4.55
N LEU A 25 2.04 5.15 5.68
CA LEU A 25 1.67 5.64 7.01
C LEU A 25 2.29 7.01 7.30
N SER A 26 3.57 7.22 6.98
CA SER A 26 4.26 8.50 7.18
C SER A 26 3.50 9.64 6.51
N LYS A 27 3.12 9.48 5.23
CA LYS A 27 2.38 10.49 4.48
C LYS A 27 0.95 10.69 4.99
N ILE A 28 0.29 9.62 5.42
CA ILE A 28 -1.02 9.73 6.07
C ILE A 28 -0.91 10.54 7.39
N ARG A 29 0.09 10.26 8.23
CA ARG A 29 0.31 10.99 9.50
C ARG A 29 0.67 12.45 9.28
N GLU A 30 1.45 12.76 8.25
CA GLU A 30 1.75 14.14 7.85
C GLU A 30 0.49 14.93 7.46
N ALA A 31 -0.39 14.32 6.65
CA ALA A 31 -1.61 14.95 6.14
C ALA A 31 -2.77 14.99 7.17
N LEU A 32 -2.82 14.02 8.06
CA LEU A 32 -3.91 13.77 9.00
C LEU A 32 -3.36 13.51 10.44
N PRO A 33 -2.57 14.43 11.01
CA PRO A 33 -1.86 14.23 12.28
C PRO A 33 -2.78 14.10 13.50
N GLN A 34 -4.04 14.48 13.39
CA GLN A 34 -5.01 14.46 14.49
C GLN A 34 -5.55 13.08 14.80
N TYR A 35 -5.49 12.09 13.88
CA TYR A 35 -6.07 10.76 14.10
C TYR A 35 -5.13 9.83 14.87
N ASP A 36 -5.73 8.85 15.55
CA ASP A 36 -4.98 7.74 16.12
C ASP A 36 -4.84 6.61 15.06
N TYR A 37 -3.71 5.96 15.05
CA TYR A 37 -3.37 4.89 14.10
C TYR A 37 -2.89 3.62 14.78
N ILE A 38 -3.21 2.47 14.20
CA ILE A 38 -2.52 1.21 14.44
C ILE A 38 -1.90 0.76 13.12
N TYR A 39 -0.59 0.66 13.09
CA TYR A 39 0.12 -0.03 12.01
C TYR A 39 0.26 -1.51 12.36
N LEU A 40 -0.06 -2.39 11.42
CA LEU A 40 0.13 -3.82 11.52
C LEU A 40 0.94 -4.31 10.33
N GLY A 41 2.18 -4.76 10.61
CA GLY A 41 3.07 -5.41 9.64
C GLY A 41 3.08 -6.92 9.83
N ASP A 42 2.71 -7.68 8.78
CA ASP A 42 2.77 -9.14 8.80
C ASP A 42 4.13 -9.67 8.35
N ASN A 43 5.16 -9.21 9.05
CA ASN A 43 6.57 -9.43 8.70
C ASN A 43 7.01 -10.89 8.74
N ALA A 44 6.45 -11.69 9.66
CA ALA A 44 6.78 -13.12 9.76
C ALA A 44 6.36 -13.93 8.53
N ARG A 45 5.36 -13.44 7.76
CA ARG A 45 4.84 -14.11 6.58
C ARG A 45 5.20 -13.39 5.26
N ALA A 46 5.96 -12.30 5.35
CA ALA A 46 6.49 -11.57 4.20
C ALA A 46 7.47 -12.43 3.38
N PRO A 47 7.68 -12.15 2.09
CA PRO A 47 6.95 -11.19 1.26
C PRO A 47 5.67 -11.78 0.65
N TYR A 48 4.64 -10.94 0.41
CA TYR A 48 3.40 -11.36 -0.24
C TYR A 48 3.49 -11.39 -1.78
N GLY A 49 4.45 -10.67 -2.33
CA GLY A 49 4.57 -10.45 -3.78
C GLY A 49 4.75 -11.70 -4.64
N THR A 50 5.22 -12.79 -4.06
CA THR A 50 5.47 -14.09 -4.72
C THR A 50 4.44 -15.17 -4.35
N ARG A 51 3.53 -14.89 -3.40
CA ARG A 51 2.57 -15.88 -2.92
C ARG A 51 1.35 -16.01 -3.84
N SER A 52 0.63 -17.14 -3.73
CA SER A 52 -0.61 -17.34 -4.48
C SER A 52 -1.69 -16.33 -4.09
N PHE A 53 -2.77 -16.30 -4.85
CA PHE A 53 -3.93 -15.44 -4.58
C PHE A 53 -4.59 -15.82 -3.24
N GLU A 54 -4.81 -17.10 -3.04
CA GLU A 54 -5.50 -17.68 -1.89
C GLU A 54 -4.75 -17.37 -0.59
N ILE A 55 -3.44 -17.57 -0.58
CA ILE A 55 -2.59 -17.30 0.59
C ILE A 55 -2.58 -15.81 0.94
N VAL A 56 -2.44 -14.93 -0.05
CA VAL A 56 -2.48 -13.48 0.21
C VAL A 56 -3.84 -13.04 0.74
N TYR A 57 -4.92 -13.60 0.16
CA TYR A 57 -6.27 -13.31 0.62
C TYR A 57 -6.49 -13.75 2.08
N GLU A 58 -6.13 -15.00 2.40
CA GLU A 58 -6.26 -15.55 3.75
C GLU A 58 -5.50 -14.70 4.79
N PHE A 59 -4.22 -14.42 4.53
CA PHE A 59 -3.40 -13.63 5.44
C PHE A 59 -3.92 -12.20 5.61
N THR A 60 -4.38 -11.58 4.52
CA THR A 60 -4.94 -10.24 4.58
C THR A 60 -6.27 -10.21 5.36
N LEU A 61 -7.12 -11.23 5.18
CA LEU A 61 -8.38 -11.33 5.92
C LEU A 61 -8.14 -11.50 7.43
N GLN A 62 -7.16 -12.33 7.83
CA GLN A 62 -6.75 -12.49 9.24
C GLN A 62 -6.29 -11.15 9.83
N ALA A 63 -5.43 -10.41 9.11
CA ALA A 63 -4.94 -9.12 9.55
C ALA A 63 -6.06 -8.06 9.68
N VAL A 64 -6.97 -8.00 8.71
CA VAL A 64 -8.13 -7.10 8.75
C VAL A 64 -9.03 -7.44 9.94
N THR A 65 -9.31 -8.73 10.16
CA THR A 65 -10.10 -9.19 11.29
C THR A 65 -9.45 -8.80 12.62
N LYS A 66 -8.14 -8.98 12.74
CA LYS A 66 -7.38 -8.59 13.93
C LYS A 66 -7.44 -7.09 14.20
N LEU A 67 -7.27 -6.26 13.17
CA LEU A 67 -7.43 -4.80 13.31
C LEU A 67 -8.87 -4.42 13.73
N PHE A 68 -9.87 -5.15 13.25
CA PHE A 68 -11.25 -4.96 13.69
C PHE A 68 -11.45 -5.33 15.16
N GLU A 69 -10.85 -6.43 15.64
CA GLU A 69 -10.83 -6.82 17.06
C GLU A 69 -10.15 -5.76 17.93
N MET A 70 -9.12 -5.09 17.40
CA MET A 70 -8.42 -3.98 18.06
C MET A 70 -9.20 -2.65 18.03
N GLY A 71 -10.43 -2.66 17.54
CA GLY A 71 -11.35 -1.52 17.55
C GLY A 71 -11.31 -0.64 16.28
N CYS A 72 -10.52 -0.97 15.26
CA CYS A 72 -10.49 -0.20 14.03
C CYS A 72 -11.84 -0.30 13.29
N HIS A 73 -12.41 0.83 12.89
CA HIS A 73 -13.59 0.88 12.03
C HIS A 73 -13.23 1.08 10.55
N LEU A 74 -12.07 1.64 10.31
CA LEU A 74 -11.50 1.88 8.99
C LEU A 74 -10.11 1.25 8.94
N VAL A 75 -9.88 0.41 7.93
CA VAL A 75 -8.59 -0.24 7.65
C VAL A 75 -8.12 0.13 6.25
N ILE A 76 -6.87 0.54 6.14
CA ILE A 76 -6.19 0.82 4.86
C ILE A 76 -5.20 -0.31 4.58
N LEU A 77 -5.38 -1.01 3.47
CA LEU A 77 -4.40 -1.96 2.96
C LEU A 77 -3.28 -1.18 2.23
N ALA A 78 -2.22 -0.85 2.94
CA ALA A 78 -1.08 -0.14 2.37
C ALA A 78 -0.30 -1.02 1.37
N CYS A 79 -0.27 -2.35 1.59
CA CYS A 79 0.34 -3.30 0.68
C CYS A 79 -0.38 -3.36 -0.68
N ASN A 80 0.34 -3.08 -1.77
CA ASN A 80 -0.20 -3.20 -3.13
C ASN A 80 -0.63 -4.62 -3.47
N THR A 81 0.16 -5.63 -3.09
CA THR A 81 -0.17 -7.04 -3.35
C THR A 81 -1.44 -7.46 -2.60
N ALA A 82 -1.60 -7.05 -1.34
CA ALA A 82 -2.82 -7.29 -0.57
C ALA A 82 -4.02 -6.55 -1.17
N SER A 83 -3.86 -5.27 -1.54
CA SER A 83 -4.89 -4.49 -2.21
C SER A 83 -5.32 -5.13 -3.54
N ALA A 84 -4.37 -5.63 -4.32
CA ALA A 84 -4.62 -6.24 -5.62
C ALA A 84 -5.33 -7.60 -5.53
N LYS A 85 -4.96 -8.42 -4.54
CA LYS A 85 -5.41 -9.81 -4.46
C LYS A 85 -6.55 -10.06 -3.47
N ALA A 86 -6.67 -9.26 -2.41
CA ALA A 86 -7.58 -9.55 -1.31
C ALA A 86 -8.74 -8.55 -1.17
N LEU A 87 -8.50 -7.26 -1.43
CA LEU A 87 -9.42 -6.19 -1.09
C LEU A 87 -10.85 -6.42 -1.61
N ARG A 88 -10.99 -6.73 -2.90
CA ARG A 88 -12.30 -6.90 -3.52
C ARG A 88 -13.09 -8.04 -2.89
N ASN A 89 -12.45 -9.18 -2.63
CA ASN A 89 -13.10 -10.32 -1.99
C ASN A 89 -13.51 -9.99 -0.56
N ILE A 90 -12.63 -9.34 0.20
CA ILE A 90 -12.95 -8.90 1.57
C ILE A 90 -14.14 -7.95 1.56
N GLN A 91 -14.17 -6.95 0.68
CA GLN A 91 -15.27 -5.99 0.61
C GLN A 91 -16.61 -6.62 0.21
N MET A 92 -16.60 -7.56 -0.74
CA MET A 92 -17.81 -8.13 -1.29
C MET A 92 -18.36 -9.33 -0.49
N ASN A 93 -17.47 -10.16 0.06
CA ASN A 93 -17.85 -11.44 0.62
C ASN A 93 -17.73 -11.48 2.15
N ASP A 94 -16.68 -10.88 2.74
CA ASP A 94 -16.38 -11.02 4.15
C ASP A 94 -16.92 -9.86 4.99
N LEU A 95 -16.70 -8.63 4.53
CA LEU A 95 -17.08 -7.43 5.26
C LEU A 95 -18.59 -7.38 5.60
N PRO A 96 -19.52 -7.76 4.69
CA PRO A 96 -20.95 -7.82 5.01
C PRO A 96 -21.30 -8.81 6.12
N ARG A 97 -20.47 -9.85 6.32
CA ARG A 97 -20.67 -10.89 7.35
C ARG A 97 -19.96 -10.54 8.65
N LEU A 98 -18.80 -9.90 8.57
CA LEU A 98 -18.02 -9.48 9.73
C LEU A 98 -18.64 -8.27 10.43
N ASP A 99 -18.75 -7.17 9.71
CA ASP A 99 -19.39 -5.93 10.17
C ASP A 99 -19.61 -4.98 8.99
N PRO A 100 -20.86 -4.85 8.48
CA PRO A 100 -21.16 -4.00 7.33
C PRO A 100 -20.96 -2.50 7.59
N MET A 101 -20.76 -2.10 8.85
CA MET A 101 -20.52 -0.71 9.25
C MET A 101 -19.05 -0.32 9.23
N ARG A 102 -18.14 -1.28 9.03
CA ARG A 102 -16.70 -1.05 8.89
C ARG A 102 -16.30 -0.88 7.44
N ARG A 103 -15.10 -0.40 7.22
CA ARG A 103 -14.57 -0.19 5.85
C ARG A 103 -13.15 -0.68 5.74
N VAL A 104 -12.85 -1.24 4.58
CA VAL A 104 -11.49 -1.60 4.16
C VAL A 104 -11.22 -0.90 2.83
N LEU A 105 -10.17 -0.11 2.75
CA LEU A 105 -9.74 0.62 1.56
C LEU A 105 -8.35 0.14 1.14
N GLY A 106 -7.99 0.35 -0.12
CA GLY A 106 -6.68 -0.02 -0.65
C GLY A 106 -5.98 1.15 -1.32
N VAL A 107 -4.72 0.95 -1.69
CA VAL A 107 -3.86 2.02 -2.24
C VAL A 107 -3.90 2.12 -3.77
N ILE A 108 -4.45 1.13 -4.48
CA ILE A 108 -4.47 1.13 -5.95
C ILE A 108 -5.44 2.20 -6.48
N ARG A 109 -6.66 2.22 -5.97
CA ARG A 109 -7.71 3.14 -6.45
C ARG A 109 -7.33 4.61 -6.32
N PRO A 110 -6.82 5.10 -5.16
CA PRO A 110 -6.34 6.48 -5.03
C PRO A 110 -5.29 6.86 -6.07
N THR A 111 -4.35 5.94 -6.35
CA THR A 111 -3.30 6.15 -7.34
C THR A 111 -3.89 6.30 -8.75
N VAL A 112 -4.82 5.41 -9.09
CA VAL A 112 -5.45 5.40 -10.43
C VAL A 112 -6.29 6.65 -10.67
N GLU A 113 -7.01 7.15 -9.67
CA GLU A 113 -7.86 8.35 -9.79
C GLU A 113 -7.07 9.60 -10.22
N CYS A 114 -5.80 9.69 -9.87
CA CYS A 114 -4.94 10.82 -10.23
C CYS A 114 -4.26 10.67 -11.59
N ILE A 115 -4.11 9.44 -12.11
CA ILE A 115 -3.30 9.15 -13.30
C ILE A 115 -3.81 9.86 -14.55
N GLY A 116 -5.13 9.99 -14.71
CA GLY A 116 -5.73 10.66 -15.86
C GLY A 116 -5.33 12.13 -16.03
N ASN A 117 -4.93 12.77 -14.93
CA ASN A 117 -4.47 14.17 -14.93
C ASN A 117 -2.94 14.30 -15.06
N ILE A 118 -2.21 13.21 -14.91
CA ILE A 118 -0.73 13.18 -14.93
C ILE A 118 -0.23 12.83 -16.32
N THR A 119 -0.72 11.72 -16.90
CA THR A 119 -0.28 11.29 -18.22
C THR A 119 -0.82 12.18 -19.35
N GLN A 120 0.06 12.55 -20.27
CA GLN A 120 -0.26 13.27 -21.51
C GLN A 120 -0.39 12.31 -22.70
N SER A 121 0.48 11.31 -22.76
CA SER A 121 0.50 10.31 -23.84
C SER A 121 -0.65 9.30 -23.76
N ARG A 122 -1.28 9.18 -22.58
CA ARG A 122 -2.26 8.12 -22.25
C ARG A 122 -1.64 6.72 -22.23
N HIS A 123 -0.31 6.63 -22.04
CA HIS A 123 0.45 5.40 -21.87
C HIS A 123 1.14 5.41 -20.52
N VAL A 124 0.77 4.47 -19.67
CA VAL A 124 1.22 4.39 -18.26
C VAL A 124 1.95 3.08 -18.01
N GLY A 125 3.13 3.18 -17.42
CA GLY A 125 3.90 2.04 -16.91
C GLY A 125 3.59 1.75 -15.45
N VAL A 126 3.64 0.49 -15.05
CA VAL A 126 3.54 0.07 -13.64
C VAL A 126 4.70 -0.83 -13.30
N LEU A 127 5.54 -0.42 -12.35
CA LEU A 127 6.56 -1.24 -11.73
C LEU A 127 6.00 -1.76 -10.41
N ALA A 128 5.92 -3.09 -10.23
CA ALA A 128 5.34 -3.68 -9.03
C ALA A 128 5.89 -5.09 -8.76
N THR A 129 5.41 -5.72 -7.68
CA THR A 129 5.71 -7.13 -7.43
C THR A 129 5.10 -8.03 -8.50
N ALA A 130 5.64 -9.24 -8.67
CA ALA A 130 5.08 -10.23 -9.61
C ALA A 130 3.59 -10.51 -9.32
N GLY A 131 3.21 -10.57 -8.04
CA GLY A 131 1.82 -10.79 -7.64
C GLY A 131 0.89 -9.65 -8.02
N THR A 132 1.31 -8.40 -7.88
CA THR A 132 0.54 -7.22 -8.28
C THR A 132 0.38 -7.16 -9.79
N ILE A 133 1.46 -7.37 -10.56
CA ILE A 133 1.38 -7.38 -12.04
C ILE A 133 0.46 -8.49 -12.53
N LYS A 134 0.63 -9.72 -12.03
CA LYS A 134 -0.20 -10.88 -12.44
C LYS A 134 -1.68 -10.72 -12.09
N SER A 135 -2.03 -9.92 -11.10
CA SER A 135 -3.42 -9.67 -10.72
C SER A 135 -4.19 -8.81 -11.72
N GLU A 136 -3.50 -8.08 -12.57
CA GLU A 136 -4.04 -7.08 -13.51
C GLU A 136 -4.89 -5.97 -12.86
N SER A 137 -4.77 -5.79 -11.54
CA SER A 137 -5.60 -4.83 -10.81
C SER A 137 -5.40 -3.40 -11.28
N TYR A 138 -4.17 -3.00 -11.63
CA TYR A 138 -3.93 -1.66 -12.20
C TYR A 138 -4.60 -1.46 -13.56
N PRO A 139 -4.38 -2.32 -14.58
CA PRO A 139 -5.09 -2.22 -15.85
C PRO A 139 -6.61 -2.20 -15.69
N LEU A 140 -7.15 -3.07 -14.84
CA LEU A 140 -8.60 -3.16 -14.59
C LEU A 140 -9.16 -1.88 -13.94
N GLU A 141 -8.49 -1.32 -12.93
CA GLU A 141 -8.96 -0.09 -12.27
C GLU A 141 -8.76 1.14 -13.16
N VAL A 142 -7.65 1.22 -13.90
CA VAL A 142 -7.43 2.31 -14.88
C VAL A 142 -8.51 2.28 -15.95
N HIS A 143 -8.78 1.12 -16.56
CA HIS A 143 -9.77 0.99 -17.62
C HIS A 143 -11.19 1.40 -17.19
N LYS A 144 -11.55 1.18 -15.93
CA LYS A 144 -12.86 1.61 -15.40
C LYS A 144 -13.02 3.13 -15.38
N LEU A 145 -11.96 3.88 -15.12
CA LEU A 145 -11.98 5.34 -15.00
C LEU A 145 -11.57 6.05 -16.28
N PHE A 146 -10.61 5.47 -16.96
CA PHE A 146 -9.94 6.03 -18.14
C PHE A 146 -9.77 4.94 -19.20
N PRO A 147 -10.84 4.59 -19.96
CA PRO A 147 -10.79 3.50 -20.95
C PRO A 147 -9.78 3.72 -22.08
N ASP A 148 -9.36 4.95 -22.29
CA ASP A 148 -8.40 5.38 -23.29
C ASP A 148 -6.93 5.29 -22.82
N ILE A 149 -6.67 5.01 -21.53
CA ILE A 149 -5.32 4.86 -21.03
C ILE A 149 -4.87 3.40 -21.19
N LYS A 150 -3.74 3.23 -21.88
CA LYS A 150 -3.04 1.96 -21.98
C LYS A 150 -2.09 1.78 -20.80
N VAL A 151 -2.16 0.62 -20.16
CA VAL A 151 -1.30 0.26 -19.01
C VAL A 151 -0.38 -0.88 -19.37
N SER A 152 0.92 -0.70 -19.18
CA SER A 152 1.96 -1.72 -19.34
C SER A 152 2.62 -2.03 -17.99
N GLY A 153 2.67 -3.29 -17.61
CA GLY A 153 3.23 -3.72 -16.33
C GLY A 153 4.58 -4.41 -16.46
N GLU A 154 5.48 -4.17 -15.51
CA GLU A 154 6.74 -4.90 -15.37
C GLU A 154 6.90 -5.37 -13.92
N ALA A 155 7.16 -6.68 -13.75
CA ALA A 155 7.41 -7.26 -12.45
C ALA A 155 8.85 -7.04 -12.01
N CYS A 156 9.02 -6.56 -10.78
CA CYS A 156 10.32 -6.28 -10.16
C CYS A 156 10.53 -7.18 -8.94
N PRO A 157 10.75 -8.49 -9.11
CA PRO A 157 10.67 -9.47 -8.03
C PRO A 157 11.77 -9.32 -6.96
N LEU A 158 12.91 -8.70 -7.31
CA LEU A 158 14.06 -8.56 -6.40
C LEU A 158 14.06 -7.22 -5.64
N TRP A 159 13.32 -6.22 -6.08
CA TRP A 159 13.42 -4.87 -5.53
C TRP A 159 13.04 -4.78 -4.05
N VAL A 160 12.05 -5.55 -3.60
CA VAL A 160 11.68 -5.62 -2.18
C VAL A 160 12.86 -6.14 -1.35
N SER A 161 13.45 -7.25 -1.77
CA SER A 161 14.57 -7.87 -1.06
C SER A 161 15.81 -6.96 -1.04
N LEU A 162 16.09 -6.22 -2.11
CA LEU A 162 17.20 -5.25 -2.15
C LEU A 162 16.99 -4.15 -1.10
N VAL A 163 15.78 -3.65 -0.96
CA VAL A 163 15.46 -2.64 0.06
C VAL A 163 15.60 -3.21 1.47
N GLU A 164 14.98 -4.37 1.74
CA GLU A 164 14.94 -4.97 3.08
C GLU A 164 16.30 -5.46 3.58
N ASN A 165 17.24 -5.72 2.67
CA ASN A 165 18.62 -6.12 3.02
C ASN A 165 19.63 -4.95 2.94
N ASN A 166 19.16 -3.70 2.93
CA ASN A 166 19.99 -2.48 2.87
C ASN A 166 20.87 -2.39 1.61
N GLU A 167 20.49 -3.09 0.52
CA GLU A 167 21.21 -3.08 -0.77
C GLU A 167 20.66 -2.00 -1.73
N ALA A 168 19.77 -1.13 -1.26
CA ALA A 168 19.12 -0.10 -2.10
C ALA A 168 20.11 0.80 -2.84
N GLN A 169 21.32 1.02 -2.31
CA GLN A 169 22.37 1.84 -2.89
C GLN A 169 23.47 1.02 -3.61
N GLY A 170 23.42 -0.31 -3.55
CA GLY A 170 24.41 -1.21 -4.16
C GLY A 170 24.41 -1.20 -5.70
N GLU A 171 25.53 -1.58 -6.33
CA GLU A 171 25.65 -1.70 -7.80
C GLU A 171 24.71 -2.77 -8.37
N GLY A 172 24.42 -3.83 -7.60
CA GLY A 172 23.45 -4.85 -7.97
C GLY A 172 22.05 -4.27 -8.18
N THR A 173 21.67 -3.27 -7.38
CA THR A 173 20.40 -2.56 -7.52
C THR A 173 20.35 -1.76 -8.82
N ASP A 174 21.43 -1.12 -9.23
CA ASP A 174 21.52 -0.41 -10.51
C ASP A 174 21.25 -1.33 -11.70
N TYR A 175 21.81 -2.54 -11.67
CA TYR A 175 21.56 -3.53 -12.71
C TYR A 175 20.07 -3.88 -12.82
N PHE A 176 19.40 -4.20 -11.68
CA PHE A 176 18.00 -4.59 -11.69
C PHE A 176 17.07 -3.44 -12.04
N ILE A 177 17.38 -2.22 -11.61
CA ILE A 177 16.59 -1.03 -11.98
C ILE A 177 16.66 -0.81 -13.50
N ARG A 178 17.86 -0.75 -14.08
CA ARG A 178 18.05 -0.60 -15.53
C ARG A 178 17.36 -1.69 -16.33
N LYS A 179 17.47 -2.95 -15.87
CA LYS A 179 16.83 -4.10 -16.52
C LYS A 179 15.32 -3.94 -16.54
N ASN A 180 14.69 -3.68 -15.38
CA ASN A 180 13.23 -3.62 -15.32
C ASN A 180 12.68 -2.36 -16.01
N LEU A 181 13.36 -1.21 -15.91
CA LEU A 181 12.99 -0.01 -16.68
C LEU A 181 13.09 -0.28 -18.19
N GLY A 182 14.21 -0.87 -18.63
CA GLY A 182 14.40 -1.22 -20.04
C GLY A 182 13.32 -2.18 -20.56
N ASN A 183 12.96 -3.20 -19.77
CA ASN A 183 11.90 -4.13 -20.12
C ASN A 183 10.54 -3.42 -20.22
N LEU A 184 10.21 -2.54 -19.26
CA LEU A 184 8.95 -1.80 -19.27
C LEU A 184 8.82 -0.92 -20.51
N LEU A 185 9.84 -0.12 -20.80
CA LEU A 185 9.86 0.83 -21.92
C LEU A 185 9.96 0.13 -23.28
N ALA A 186 10.56 -1.06 -23.35
CA ALA A 186 10.54 -1.88 -24.56
C ALA A 186 9.14 -2.44 -24.88
N LYS A 187 8.30 -2.66 -23.86
CA LYS A 187 6.89 -3.09 -24.07
C LYS A 187 6.04 -1.96 -24.65
N ASP A 188 6.32 -0.74 -24.24
CA ASP A 188 5.56 0.45 -24.67
C ASP A 188 6.43 1.71 -24.64
N PRO A 189 7.03 2.10 -25.78
CA PRO A 189 7.89 3.28 -25.88
C PRO A 189 7.16 4.62 -25.71
N GLN A 190 5.83 4.64 -25.66
CA GLN A 190 5.01 5.84 -25.51
C GLN A 190 4.72 6.18 -24.04
N ILE A 191 5.19 5.36 -23.09
CA ILE A 191 5.02 5.62 -21.65
C ILE A 191 5.64 6.96 -21.28
N ASP A 192 4.82 7.85 -20.71
CA ASP A 192 5.23 9.13 -20.13
C ASP A 192 5.07 9.18 -18.60
N THR A 193 4.43 8.19 -18.03
CA THR A 193 4.12 8.13 -16.60
C THR A 193 4.36 6.71 -16.08
N VAL A 194 5.13 6.58 -14.98
CA VAL A 194 5.45 5.30 -14.36
C VAL A 194 5.00 5.30 -12.90
N ILE A 195 4.12 4.37 -12.55
CA ILE A 195 3.63 4.16 -11.18
C ILE A 195 4.57 3.20 -10.44
N LEU A 196 5.00 3.58 -9.24
CA LEU A 196 5.69 2.70 -8.32
C LEU A 196 4.65 1.94 -7.47
N GLY A 197 4.17 0.82 -7.99
CA GLY A 197 3.10 -0.01 -7.41
C GLY A 197 3.58 -0.96 -6.31
N CYS A 198 4.51 -0.52 -5.46
CA CYS A 198 4.97 -1.23 -4.28
C CYS A 198 5.47 -0.23 -3.23
N THR A 199 5.12 -0.47 -1.98
CA THR A 199 5.44 0.39 -0.84
C THR A 199 6.95 0.51 -0.53
N HIS A 200 7.76 -0.43 -0.99
CA HIS A 200 9.22 -0.40 -0.86
C HIS A 200 9.91 0.48 -1.92
N PHE A 201 9.31 0.64 -3.08
CA PHE A 201 9.96 1.26 -4.23
C PHE A 201 10.28 2.76 -4.07
N PRO A 202 9.58 3.54 -3.24
CA PRO A 202 10.00 4.90 -2.92
C PRO A 202 11.42 5.01 -2.35
N LEU A 203 11.94 3.98 -1.66
CA LEU A 203 13.31 3.97 -1.16
C LEU A 203 14.35 3.80 -2.28
N LEU A 204 13.93 3.31 -3.45
CA LEU A 204 14.75 3.19 -4.65
C LEU A 204 14.59 4.41 -5.58
N LEU A 205 13.75 5.38 -5.23
CA LEU A 205 13.39 6.50 -6.11
C LEU A 205 14.60 7.26 -6.65
N PRO A 206 15.65 7.59 -5.86
CA PRO A 206 16.82 8.28 -6.38
C PRO A 206 17.51 7.51 -7.52
N LYS A 207 17.67 6.18 -7.39
CA LYS A 207 18.23 5.33 -8.43
C LYS A 207 17.28 5.12 -9.60
N ILE A 208 15.99 4.99 -9.34
CA ILE A 208 14.98 4.92 -10.42
C ILE A 208 15.03 6.18 -11.27
N GLN A 209 15.07 7.37 -10.66
CA GLN A 209 15.19 8.65 -11.37
C GLN A 209 16.49 8.78 -12.14
N GLN A 210 17.60 8.28 -11.61
CA GLN A 210 18.90 8.29 -12.29
C GLN A 210 18.87 7.56 -13.64
N TYR A 211 18.07 6.49 -13.74
CA TYR A 211 17.98 5.64 -14.94
C TYR A 211 16.68 5.84 -15.73
N MET A 212 15.76 6.69 -15.25
CA MET A 212 14.55 7.02 -15.96
C MET A 212 14.87 8.00 -17.09
N PRO A 213 14.43 7.73 -18.33
CA PRO A 213 14.57 8.69 -19.41
C PRO A 213 13.89 10.02 -19.11
N ASP A 214 14.43 11.12 -19.66
CA ASP A 214 13.81 12.43 -19.58
C ASP A 214 12.38 12.43 -20.13
N GLY A 215 11.51 13.21 -19.53
CA GLY A 215 10.12 13.34 -19.92
C GLY A 215 9.17 12.28 -19.34
N ILE A 216 9.66 11.31 -18.57
CA ILE A 216 8.82 10.32 -17.89
C ILE A 216 8.60 10.73 -16.42
N THR A 217 7.33 10.92 -16.05
CA THR A 217 6.93 11.24 -14.68
C THR A 217 6.86 9.97 -13.83
N THR A 218 7.55 9.96 -12.69
CA THR A 218 7.46 8.87 -11.72
C THR A 218 6.44 9.20 -10.64
N VAL A 219 5.48 8.30 -10.40
CA VAL A 219 4.39 8.49 -9.44
C VAL A 219 4.60 7.56 -8.24
N THR A 220 4.72 8.16 -7.05
CA THR A 220 4.69 7.46 -5.75
C THR A 220 3.29 7.57 -5.14
N GLN A 221 2.96 6.65 -4.23
CA GLN A 221 1.58 6.51 -3.75
C GLN A 221 1.29 7.26 -2.44
N GLY A 222 2.31 7.56 -1.65
CA GLY A 222 2.12 8.02 -0.27
C GLY A 222 1.21 9.24 -0.15
N GLU A 223 1.51 10.31 -0.88
CA GLU A 223 0.73 11.56 -0.87
C GLU A 223 -0.67 11.35 -1.47
N LEU A 224 -0.77 10.63 -2.60
CA LEU A 224 -2.04 10.35 -3.26
C LEU A 224 -3.01 9.59 -2.36
N VAL A 225 -2.50 8.61 -1.61
CA VAL A 225 -3.29 7.84 -0.64
C VAL A 225 -3.71 8.71 0.55
N ALA A 226 -2.82 9.57 1.04
CA ALA A 226 -3.11 10.46 2.15
C ALA A 226 -4.19 11.49 1.78
N ASP A 227 -4.10 12.11 0.60
CA ASP A 227 -5.08 13.06 0.09
C ASP A 227 -6.44 12.40 -0.15
N SER A 228 -6.43 11.21 -0.75
CA SER A 228 -7.65 10.43 -0.97
C SER A 228 -8.33 10.02 0.35
N LEU A 229 -7.55 9.65 1.38
CA LEU A 229 -8.08 9.35 2.70
C LEU A 229 -8.70 10.59 3.36
N LYS A 230 -8.04 11.74 3.24
CA LYS A 230 -8.55 13.03 3.74
C LYS A 230 -9.90 13.38 3.10
N ASP A 231 -9.98 13.27 1.77
CA ASP A 231 -11.22 13.50 1.02
C ASP A 231 -12.30 12.47 1.39
N TYR A 232 -11.93 11.20 1.53
CA TYR A 232 -12.84 10.15 1.97
C TYR A 232 -13.48 10.47 3.33
N LEU A 233 -12.68 10.82 4.33
CA LEU A 233 -13.17 11.15 5.68
C LEU A 233 -14.04 12.42 5.67
N HIS A 234 -13.72 13.39 4.82
CA HIS A 234 -14.54 14.58 4.64
C HIS A 234 -15.92 14.27 4.04
N ARG A 235 -15.98 13.38 3.05
CA ARG A 235 -17.23 12.94 2.41
C ARG A 235 -18.04 11.92 3.25
N HIS A 236 -17.40 11.30 4.24
CA HIS A 236 -17.98 10.27 5.10
C HIS A 236 -17.91 10.65 6.58
N PRO A 237 -18.65 11.69 7.02
CA PRO A 237 -18.60 12.17 8.41
C PRO A 237 -19.04 11.10 9.42
N GLU A 238 -19.84 10.12 9.01
CA GLU A 238 -20.21 8.96 9.83
C GLU A 238 -19.00 8.05 10.12
N MET A 239 -18.04 7.93 9.18
CA MET A 239 -16.80 7.20 9.40
C MET A 239 -15.79 8.05 10.16
N ASP A 240 -15.68 9.33 9.86
CA ASP A 240 -14.83 10.27 10.59
C ASP A 240 -15.13 10.25 12.11
N ARG A 241 -16.40 10.25 12.49
CA ARG A 241 -16.81 10.17 13.91
C ARG A 241 -16.45 8.86 14.58
N LYS A 242 -16.23 7.79 13.83
CA LYS A 242 -15.77 6.49 14.33
C LYS A 242 -14.26 6.39 14.46
N CYS A 243 -13.50 7.38 14.00
CA CYS A 243 -12.05 7.42 14.10
C CYS A 243 -11.64 8.29 15.29
N THR A 244 -10.85 7.74 16.22
CA THR A 244 -10.32 8.49 17.37
C THR A 244 -9.29 9.53 16.96
N LYS A 245 -9.24 10.61 17.71
CA LYS A 245 -8.37 11.77 17.42
C LYS A 245 -7.52 12.10 18.66
N GLY A 246 -6.27 11.67 18.66
CA GLY A 246 -5.29 11.90 19.74
C GLY A 246 -3.88 12.00 19.20
N GLY A 247 -3.68 11.82 17.88
CA GLY A 247 -2.38 11.90 17.22
C GLY A 247 -1.43 10.76 17.58
N ARG A 248 -1.93 9.66 18.16
CA ARG A 248 -1.10 8.53 18.58
C ARG A 248 -0.95 7.53 17.45
N CYS A 249 0.23 6.90 17.38
CA CYS A 249 0.48 5.77 16.48
C CYS A 249 1.04 4.59 17.27
N VAL A 250 0.41 3.44 17.12
CA VAL A 250 0.80 2.18 17.74
C VAL A 250 1.23 1.23 16.65
N TYR A 251 2.37 0.55 16.87
CA TYR A 251 2.94 -0.38 15.90
C TYR A 251 2.78 -1.82 16.39
N ARG A 252 2.37 -2.69 15.48
CA ARG A 252 2.20 -4.14 15.70
C ARG A 252 2.92 -4.90 14.60
N THR A 253 3.53 -6.02 14.97
CA THR A 253 4.20 -6.93 14.03
C THR A 253 3.95 -8.38 14.39
N THR A 254 4.02 -9.26 13.39
CA THR A 254 4.04 -10.72 13.61
C THR A 254 5.45 -11.27 13.79
N GLU A 255 6.48 -10.45 13.56
CA GLU A 255 7.92 -10.78 13.73
C GLU A 255 8.43 -10.33 15.12
N SER A 256 9.70 -10.55 15.44
CA SER A 256 10.30 -10.05 16.67
C SER A 256 10.29 -8.51 16.72
N GLU A 257 10.10 -7.97 17.92
CA GLU A 257 10.06 -6.51 18.16
C GLU A 257 11.40 -5.84 17.82
N GLU A 258 12.51 -6.50 18.14
CA GLU A 258 13.86 -6.01 17.85
C GLU A 258 14.10 -5.89 16.36
N LYS A 259 13.83 -6.97 15.59
CA LYS A 259 14.02 -7.00 14.15
C LYS A 259 13.12 -5.98 13.43
N PHE A 260 11.87 -5.83 13.89
CA PHE A 260 10.97 -4.82 13.33
C PHE A 260 11.50 -3.41 13.59
N THR A 261 11.91 -3.10 14.82
CA THR A 261 12.42 -1.77 15.21
C THR A 261 13.67 -1.40 14.41
N GLU A 262 14.60 -2.33 14.24
CA GLU A 262 15.80 -2.13 13.44
C GLU A 262 15.46 -1.81 11.97
N SER A 263 14.65 -2.66 11.34
CA SER A 263 14.26 -2.50 9.93
C SER A 263 13.39 -1.24 9.71
N ALA A 264 12.47 -0.94 10.64
CA ALA A 264 11.59 0.22 10.52
C ALA A 264 12.36 1.55 10.51
N SER A 265 13.53 1.61 11.13
CA SER A 265 14.41 2.81 11.11
C SER A 265 14.80 3.21 9.69
N THR A 266 14.89 2.26 8.75
CA THR A 266 15.16 2.51 7.32
C THR A 266 14.01 3.26 6.62
N PHE A 267 12.79 3.09 7.13
CA PHE A 267 11.56 3.66 6.55
C PHE A 267 11.07 4.90 7.30
N LEU A 268 11.37 4.99 8.58
CA LEU A 268 10.96 6.07 9.46
C LEU A 268 12.20 6.70 10.09
N ASN A 269 12.32 8.02 10.03
CA ASN A 269 13.39 8.75 10.74
C ASN A 269 13.02 8.98 12.22
N GLU A 270 12.34 8.03 12.84
CA GLU A 270 11.93 8.11 14.26
C GLU A 270 12.13 6.76 14.96
N SER A 271 12.42 6.83 16.26
CA SER A 271 12.43 5.64 17.11
C SER A 271 11.00 5.24 17.46
N ILE A 272 10.63 4.00 17.22
CA ILE A 272 9.29 3.50 17.48
C ILE A 272 9.31 2.38 18.53
N ARG A 273 8.21 2.26 19.27
CA ARG A 273 7.93 1.10 20.10
C ARG A 273 6.92 0.22 19.37
N VAL A 274 7.30 -1.02 19.13
CA VAL A 274 6.46 -2.03 18.51
C VAL A 274 6.09 -3.10 19.54
N GLU A 275 4.99 -3.80 19.30
CA GLU A 275 4.56 -4.96 20.10
C GLU A 275 4.22 -6.09 19.14
N ARG A 276 4.75 -7.29 19.47
CA ARG A 276 4.47 -8.50 18.69
C ARG A 276 3.05 -8.99 18.95
N ILE A 277 2.40 -9.44 17.89
CA ILE A 277 1.08 -10.09 17.96
C ILE A 277 1.04 -11.34 17.09
N GLU A 278 0.03 -12.16 17.31
CA GLU A 278 -0.30 -13.34 16.50
C GLU A 278 -1.57 -13.07 15.67
N LEU A 279 -1.57 -13.61 14.41
CA LEU A 279 -2.67 -13.54 13.47
C LEU A 279 -3.26 -14.94 13.21
#